data_f7f396b6d48f6a33f8323e9ffbbe8649
#
_entry.id   f7f396b6d48f6a33f8323e9ffbbe8649
#
_cell.length_a   1.000
_cell.length_b   1.000
_cell.length_c   1.000
_cell.angle_alpha   90.00
_cell.angle_beta   90.00
_cell.angle_gamma   90.00
#
_symmetry.space_group_name_H-M   'P 1'
#
loop_
_entity.id
_entity.type
_entity.pdbx_description
1 polymer ?
#
loop_
_entity_poly.entity_id
_entity_poly.type
_entity_poly.pdbx_seq_one_letter_code
_entity_poly.pdbx_strand_id
1 'polypeptide(L)'
;KRQVLETPGHTLDHIAYVEKRKQLVFCGDTLFSAGCGRVFEGTFEQMHNSIQKLNQLDPETVIYCAHEYTESNLKFVNSEINDNFIKEYTSEITQKIQNGLISLPTKLKLERKINPFLLNIVPDDLEGLSSLKQFTELRIRKDNF
;
A
#
# COMPACT_ATOMS: atom_id res chain seq x y z
N LYS A 1 21.49 -5.12 9.75
CA LYS A 1 21.23 -4.20 10.83
C LYS A 1 19.79 -3.72 10.77
N ARG A 2 19.06 -3.82 11.87
CA ARG A 2 17.66 -3.44 11.97
C ARG A 2 17.53 -1.92 12.12
N GLN A 3 16.55 -1.36 11.44
CA GLN A 3 16.24 0.06 11.52
C GLN A 3 14.77 0.23 11.88
N VAL A 4 14.48 1.16 12.78
CA VAL A 4 13.12 1.56 13.12
C VAL A 4 12.81 2.85 12.37
N LEU A 5 11.71 2.86 11.63
CA LEU A 5 11.21 4.06 10.96
C LEU A 5 9.94 4.52 11.67
N GLU A 6 9.85 5.82 11.93
CA GLU A 6 8.59 6.41 12.37
C GLU A 6 7.65 6.52 11.16
N THR A 7 6.48 5.93 11.29
CA THR A 7 5.46 5.90 10.22
C THR A 7 4.11 6.35 10.77
N PRO A 8 4.01 7.61 11.26
CA PRO A 8 2.75 8.11 11.81
C PRO A 8 1.68 8.28 10.74
N GLY A 9 0.44 8.18 11.14
CA GLY A 9 -0.72 8.38 10.27
C GLY A 9 -1.90 7.55 10.74
N HIS A 10 -1.80 6.23 10.67
CA HIS A 10 -2.81 5.34 11.24
C HIS A 10 -2.91 5.55 12.75
N THR A 11 -1.77 5.52 13.42
CA THR A 11 -1.60 6.03 14.78
C THR A 11 -0.42 7.01 14.79
N LEU A 12 -0.36 7.89 15.81
CA LEU A 12 0.72 8.89 15.88
C LEU A 12 2.08 8.29 16.23
N ASP A 13 2.09 7.20 16.96
CA ASP A 13 3.31 6.52 17.40
C ASP A 13 3.65 5.26 16.58
N HIS A 14 2.99 5.09 15.43
CA HIS A 14 3.21 3.92 14.57
C HIS A 14 4.64 3.87 14.05
N ILE A 15 5.22 2.67 14.02
CA ILE A 15 6.58 2.43 13.54
C ILE A 15 6.62 1.25 12.58
N ALA A 16 7.67 1.20 11.76
CA ALA A 16 7.98 0.07 10.91
C ALA A 16 9.40 -0.43 11.22
N TYR A 17 9.61 -1.73 11.12
CA TYR A 17 10.92 -2.34 11.28
C TYR A 17 11.48 -2.73 9.92
N VAL A 18 12.70 -2.28 9.63
CA VAL A 18 13.38 -2.57 8.35
C VAL A 18 14.63 -3.38 8.61
N GLU A 19 14.79 -4.49 7.91
CA GLU A 19 16.01 -5.28 7.88
C GLU A 19 16.60 -5.20 6.47
N LYS A 20 17.51 -4.26 6.26
CA LYS A 20 18.03 -3.95 4.91
C LYS A 20 18.81 -5.10 4.27
N ARG A 21 19.59 -5.83 5.07
CA ARG A 21 20.39 -6.95 4.55
C ARG A 21 19.52 -8.07 3.98
N LYS A 22 18.41 -8.34 4.63
CA LYS A 22 17.47 -9.38 4.21
C LYS A 22 16.38 -8.82 3.30
N GLN A 23 16.37 -7.52 3.09
CA GLN A 23 15.34 -6.83 2.29
C GLN A 23 13.94 -7.15 2.79
N LEU A 24 13.73 -6.93 4.10
CA LEU A 24 12.43 -7.15 4.75
C LEU A 24 11.96 -5.87 5.42
N VAL A 25 10.64 -5.67 5.44
CA VAL A 25 10.01 -4.63 6.24
C VAL A 25 8.74 -5.17 6.89
N PHE A 26 8.56 -4.82 8.15
CA PHE A 26 7.35 -5.10 8.92
C PHE A 26 6.68 -3.76 9.20
N CYS A 27 5.60 -3.46 8.49
CA CYS A 27 5.02 -2.11 8.44
C CYS A 27 3.65 -2.00 9.12
N GLY A 28 3.17 -3.05 9.77
CA GLY A 28 1.91 -3.01 10.52
C GLY A 28 0.74 -2.53 9.67
N ASP A 29 0.08 -1.46 10.14
CA ASP A 29 -1.10 -0.88 9.51
C ASP A 29 -0.79 0.35 8.64
N THR A 30 0.47 0.58 8.27
CA THR A 30 0.82 1.69 7.39
C THR A 30 0.56 1.33 5.93
N LEU A 31 1.13 0.24 5.45
CA LEU A 31 0.99 -0.20 4.06
C LEU A 31 0.41 -1.61 4.03
N PHE A 32 -0.57 -1.81 3.15
CA PHE A 32 -1.13 -3.14 2.85
C PHE A 32 -0.88 -3.47 1.38
N SER A 33 -1.07 -4.73 1.00
CA SER A 33 -1.05 -5.05 -0.41
C SER A 33 -2.24 -4.40 -1.11
N ALA A 34 -1.96 -3.65 -2.16
CA ALA A 34 -2.92 -2.86 -2.94
C ALA A 34 -3.66 -1.78 -2.13
N GLY A 35 -3.13 -1.39 -0.96
CA GLY A 35 -3.79 -0.40 -0.11
C GLY A 35 -2.90 0.15 0.98
N CYS A 36 -3.50 0.92 1.86
CA CYS A 36 -2.85 1.46 3.06
C CYS A 36 -3.86 1.57 4.19
N GLY A 37 -3.35 1.75 5.42
CA GLY A 37 -4.19 1.93 6.59
C GLY A 37 -5.00 3.22 6.54
N ARG A 38 -6.09 3.24 7.29
CA ARG A 38 -6.88 4.47 7.48
C ARG A 38 -6.09 5.45 8.34
N VAL A 39 -6.35 6.73 8.13
CA VAL A 39 -5.76 7.80 8.92
C VAL A 39 -6.70 8.11 10.09
N PHE A 40 -6.40 7.56 11.26
CA PHE A 40 -7.23 7.76 12.46
C PHE A 40 -6.72 8.88 13.34
N GLU A 41 -5.45 8.79 13.76
CA GLU A 41 -4.88 9.76 14.71
C GLU A 41 -4.05 10.84 14.04
N GLY A 42 -3.40 10.53 12.95
CA GLY A 42 -2.55 11.45 12.22
C GLY A 42 -3.28 12.24 11.15
N THR A 43 -2.50 12.86 10.26
CA THR A 43 -2.99 13.61 9.11
C THR A 43 -2.72 12.85 7.82
N PHE A 44 -3.43 13.21 6.74
CA PHE A 44 -3.13 12.65 5.41
C PHE A 44 -1.69 12.91 5.01
N GLU A 45 -1.16 14.09 5.34
CA GLU A 45 0.23 14.43 5.04
C GLU A 45 1.21 13.50 5.78
N GLN A 46 0.97 13.23 7.05
CA GLN A 46 1.81 12.32 7.84
C GLN A 46 1.78 10.91 7.24
N MET A 47 0.60 10.39 6.91
CA MET A 47 0.47 9.06 6.33
C MET A 47 1.13 8.99 4.95
N HIS A 48 0.92 10.01 4.12
CA HIS A 48 1.57 10.10 2.81
C HIS A 48 3.09 10.05 2.96
N ASN A 49 3.65 10.86 3.85
CA ASN A 49 5.10 10.89 4.11
C ASN A 49 5.61 9.54 4.62
N SER A 50 4.86 8.89 5.49
CA SER A 50 5.21 7.57 6.02
C SER A 50 5.27 6.51 4.92
N ILE A 51 4.27 6.51 4.04
CA ILE A 51 4.24 5.58 2.90
C ILE A 51 5.39 5.86 1.94
N GLN A 52 5.71 7.14 1.69
CA GLN A 52 6.83 7.48 0.83
C GLN A 52 8.18 7.09 1.42
N LYS A 53 8.34 7.07 2.74
CA LYS A 53 9.53 6.49 3.37
C LYS A 53 9.69 5.02 3.00
N LEU A 54 8.60 4.25 3.06
CA LEU A 54 8.61 2.84 2.66
C LEU A 54 8.88 2.68 1.16
N ASN A 55 8.37 3.58 0.34
CA ASN A 55 8.57 3.55 -1.11
C ASN A 55 10.01 3.86 -1.53
N GLN A 56 10.85 4.35 -0.61
CA GLN A 56 12.29 4.57 -0.88
C GLN A 56 13.12 3.28 -0.74
N LEU A 57 12.54 2.22 -0.24
CA LEU A 57 13.26 0.96 -0.02
C LEU A 57 13.56 0.26 -1.35
N ASP A 58 14.44 -0.74 -1.29
CA ASP A 58 14.79 -1.55 -2.46
C ASP A 58 13.53 -2.20 -3.07
N PRO A 59 13.39 -2.24 -4.40
CA PRO A 59 12.24 -2.88 -5.05
C PRO A 59 12.04 -4.34 -4.67
N GLU A 60 13.10 -5.04 -4.31
CA GLU A 60 13.04 -6.45 -3.89
C GLU A 60 12.59 -6.62 -2.43
N THR A 61 12.39 -5.53 -1.70
CA THR A 61 11.96 -5.59 -0.31
C THR A 61 10.65 -6.35 -0.17
N VAL A 62 10.66 -7.35 0.71
CA VAL A 62 9.48 -8.13 1.05
C VAL A 62 8.74 -7.43 2.18
N ILE A 63 7.45 -7.20 1.99
CA ILE A 63 6.62 -6.42 2.89
C ILE A 63 5.70 -7.35 3.67
N TYR A 64 5.82 -7.30 5.00
CA TYR A 64 4.94 -7.97 5.94
C TYR A 64 4.06 -6.92 6.60
N CYS A 65 2.78 -6.91 6.25
CA CYS A 65 1.79 -6.01 6.83
C CYS A 65 0.89 -6.76 7.82
N ALA A 66 0.05 -6.00 8.54
CA ALA A 66 -0.73 -6.55 9.64
C ALA A 66 -1.93 -7.38 9.22
N HIS A 67 -2.49 -7.15 8.04
CA HIS A 67 -3.76 -7.76 7.63
C HIS A 67 -3.75 -8.25 6.18
N GLU A 68 -4.53 -9.31 5.94
CA GLU A 68 -4.77 -9.87 4.61
C GLU A 68 -5.98 -9.17 3.97
N TYR A 69 -5.81 -7.93 3.54
CA TYR A 69 -6.86 -7.11 2.92
C TYR A 69 -6.76 -7.05 1.40
N THR A 70 -5.88 -7.84 0.80
CA THR A 70 -5.52 -7.72 -0.62
C THR A 70 -6.72 -7.80 -1.56
N GLU A 71 -7.58 -8.79 -1.41
CA GLU A 71 -8.73 -8.98 -2.30
C GLU A 71 -9.69 -7.80 -2.24
N SER A 72 -10.01 -7.36 -1.04
CA SER A 72 -10.88 -6.19 -0.82
C SER A 72 -10.25 -4.92 -1.38
N ASN A 73 -8.94 -4.72 -1.15
CA ASN A 73 -8.24 -3.56 -1.67
C ASN A 73 -8.19 -3.54 -3.20
N LEU A 74 -8.01 -4.70 -3.84
CA LEU A 74 -8.00 -4.79 -5.30
C LEU A 74 -9.36 -4.44 -5.92
N LYS A 75 -10.46 -4.70 -5.24
CA LYS A 75 -11.79 -4.25 -5.70
C LYS A 75 -11.81 -2.72 -5.83
N PHE A 76 -11.28 -2.02 -4.83
CA PHE A 76 -11.19 -0.57 -4.89
C PHE A 76 -10.28 -0.11 -6.03
N VAL A 77 -9.09 -0.70 -6.14
CA VAL A 77 -8.13 -0.33 -7.19
C VAL A 77 -8.76 -0.48 -8.57
N ASN A 78 -9.42 -1.60 -8.84
CA ASN A 78 -10.08 -1.84 -10.12
C ASN A 78 -11.23 -0.89 -10.41
N SER A 79 -11.88 -0.34 -9.37
CA SER A 79 -12.91 0.67 -9.54
C SER A 79 -12.36 2.04 -9.94
N GLU A 80 -11.07 2.29 -9.66
CA GLU A 80 -10.41 3.57 -9.91
C GLU A 80 -9.47 3.55 -11.11
N ILE A 81 -8.86 2.41 -11.40
CA ILE A 81 -7.81 2.29 -12.42
C ILE A 81 -8.13 1.12 -13.34
N ASN A 82 -8.17 1.40 -14.65
CA ASN A 82 -8.37 0.37 -15.67
C ASN A 82 -7.00 -0.07 -16.20
N ASP A 83 -6.46 -1.16 -15.65
CA ASP A 83 -5.12 -1.66 -15.98
C ASP A 83 -5.14 -3.16 -16.11
N ASN A 84 -4.62 -3.68 -17.23
CA ASN A 84 -4.65 -5.12 -17.52
C ASN A 84 -3.83 -5.95 -16.54
N PHE A 85 -2.65 -5.44 -16.14
CA PHE A 85 -1.82 -6.14 -15.16
C PHE A 85 -2.55 -6.31 -13.82
N ILE A 86 -3.20 -5.23 -13.36
CA ILE A 86 -3.97 -5.25 -12.11
C ILE A 86 -5.14 -6.22 -12.21
N LYS A 87 -5.83 -6.26 -13.35
CA LYS A 87 -6.95 -7.19 -13.56
C LYS A 87 -6.50 -8.64 -13.50
N GLU A 88 -5.38 -8.96 -14.15
CA GLU A 88 -4.83 -10.31 -14.15
C GLU A 88 -4.37 -10.70 -12.75
N TYR A 89 -3.69 -9.80 -12.05
CA TYR A 89 -3.25 -10.04 -10.68
C TYR A 89 -4.45 -10.26 -9.74
N THR A 90 -5.51 -9.48 -9.92
CA THR A 90 -6.74 -9.65 -9.15
C THR A 90 -7.33 -11.05 -9.32
N SER A 91 -7.35 -11.56 -10.55
CA SER A 91 -7.83 -12.91 -10.84
C SER A 91 -6.97 -13.97 -10.15
N GLU A 92 -5.65 -13.81 -10.17
CA GLU A 92 -4.73 -14.72 -9.46
C GLU A 92 -4.99 -14.73 -7.97
N ILE A 93 -5.19 -13.56 -7.36
CA ILE A 93 -5.43 -13.43 -5.92
C ILE A 93 -6.78 -14.05 -5.55
N THR A 94 -7.82 -13.77 -6.32
CA THR A 94 -9.14 -14.36 -6.10
C THR A 94 -9.05 -15.88 -6.08
N GLN A 95 -8.31 -16.46 -7.03
CA GLN A 95 -8.11 -17.89 -7.14
C GLN A 95 -7.32 -18.46 -5.96
N LYS A 96 -6.26 -17.78 -5.54
CA LYS A 96 -5.49 -18.15 -4.35
C LYS A 96 -6.37 -18.21 -3.09
N ILE A 97 -7.15 -17.16 -2.87
CA ILE A 97 -8.02 -17.07 -1.69
C ILE A 97 -9.08 -18.17 -1.72
N GLN A 98 -9.67 -18.44 -2.88
CA GLN A 98 -10.64 -19.55 -3.04
C GLN A 98 -10.01 -20.90 -2.72
N ASN A 99 -8.73 -21.07 -2.98
CA ASN A 99 -7.98 -22.31 -2.70
C ASN A 99 -7.39 -22.34 -1.28
N GLY A 100 -7.77 -21.40 -0.40
CA GLY A 100 -7.30 -21.37 0.97
C GLY A 100 -5.88 -20.85 1.14
N LEU A 101 -5.31 -20.24 0.10
CA LEU A 101 -3.97 -19.65 0.15
C LEU A 101 -4.07 -18.18 0.54
N ILE A 102 -2.92 -17.59 0.91
CA ILE A 102 -2.84 -16.16 1.26
C ILE A 102 -2.02 -15.42 0.21
N SER A 103 -2.22 -14.08 0.13
CA SER A 103 -1.52 -13.23 -0.83
C SER A 103 -0.22 -12.66 -0.27
N LEU A 104 -0.03 -12.68 1.03
CA LEU A 104 1.11 -12.09 1.71
C LEU A 104 2.20 -13.12 1.98
N PRO A 105 3.45 -12.71 2.15
CA PRO A 105 3.95 -11.34 1.99
C PRO A 105 3.97 -10.87 0.54
N THR A 106 4.13 -9.57 0.35
CA THR A 106 4.22 -8.95 -0.97
C THR A 106 5.60 -8.31 -1.17
N LYS A 107 5.92 -7.88 -2.39
CA LYS A 107 7.16 -7.16 -2.70
C LYS A 107 6.87 -5.74 -3.12
N LEU A 108 7.78 -4.82 -2.76
CA LEU A 108 7.61 -3.40 -3.10
C LEU A 108 7.48 -3.18 -4.61
N LYS A 109 8.26 -3.88 -5.43
CA LYS A 109 8.17 -3.75 -6.88
C LYS A 109 6.80 -4.11 -7.44
N LEU A 110 6.14 -5.10 -6.84
CA LEU A 110 4.77 -5.47 -7.21
C LEU A 110 3.80 -4.39 -6.75
N GLU A 111 3.95 -3.90 -5.52
CA GLU A 111 3.08 -2.86 -4.98
C GLU A 111 3.13 -1.58 -5.80
N ARG A 112 4.27 -1.23 -6.36
CA ARG A 112 4.39 -0.07 -7.25
C ARG A 112 3.52 -0.19 -8.51
N LYS A 113 3.17 -1.41 -8.91
CA LYS A 113 2.31 -1.66 -10.08
C LYS A 113 0.83 -1.74 -9.75
N ILE A 114 0.48 -2.11 -8.51
CA ILE A 114 -0.91 -2.40 -8.13
C ILE A 114 -1.46 -1.50 -7.03
N ASN A 115 -0.60 -0.76 -6.33
CA ASN A 115 -1.00 0.03 -5.16
C ASN A 115 -0.95 1.52 -5.45
N PRO A 116 -2.10 2.16 -5.71
CA PRO A 116 -2.12 3.58 -6.06
C PRO A 116 -1.69 4.49 -4.91
N PHE A 117 -1.71 4.03 -3.67
CA PHE A 117 -1.29 4.84 -2.51
C PHE A 117 0.21 5.12 -2.48
N LEU A 118 1.01 4.35 -3.22
CA LEU A 118 2.43 4.64 -3.45
C LEU A 118 2.62 5.76 -4.48
N LEU A 119 1.59 6.09 -5.26
CA LEU A 119 1.57 7.12 -6.29
C LEU A 119 2.45 6.83 -7.52
N ASN A 120 2.95 5.62 -7.67
CA ASN A 120 3.61 5.19 -8.90
C ASN A 120 2.58 4.95 -10.04
N ILE A 121 1.35 4.67 -9.67
CA ILE A 121 0.20 4.60 -10.57
C ILE A 121 -0.98 5.28 -9.87
N VAL A 122 -1.72 6.10 -10.60
CA VAL A 122 -2.87 6.84 -10.06
C VAL A 122 -4.01 6.83 -11.07
N PRO A 123 -5.27 7.04 -10.63
CA PRO A 123 -6.39 7.24 -11.56
C PRO A 123 -6.14 8.41 -12.48
N ASP A 124 -6.65 8.32 -13.72
CA ASP A 124 -6.44 9.35 -14.76
C ASP A 124 -6.90 10.74 -14.30
N ASP A 125 -8.01 10.83 -13.59
CA ASP A 125 -8.56 12.09 -13.12
C ASP A 125 -7.73 12.75 -12.00
N LEU A 126 -6.78 12.04 -11.42
CA LEU A 126 -5.88 12.59 -10.41
C LEU A 126 -4.51 13.00 -10.98
N GLU A 127 -4.24 12.65 -12.24
CA GLU A 127 -2.99 13.07 -12.88
C GLU A 127 -2.91 14.60 -12.91
N GLY A 128 -1.70 15.14 -12.68
CA GLY A 128 -1.49 16.59 -12.65
C GLY A 128 -1.73 17.24 -11.30
N LEU A 129 -2.37 16.56 -10.34
CA LEU A 129 -2.48 17.06 -8.98
C LEU A 129 -1.18 16.83 -8.21
N SER A 130 -0.97 17.59 -7.13
CA SER A 130 0.17 17.35 -6.25
C SER A 130 0.07 15.95 -5.62
N SER A 131 1.23 15.41 -5.22
CA SER A 131 1.27 14.08 -4.59
C SER A 131 0.38 14.00 -3.36
N LEU A 132 0.39 15.04 -2.51
CA LEU A 132 -0.45 15.04 -1.31
C LEU A 132 -1.93 15.06 -1.67
N LYS A 133 -2.34 15.81 -2.69
CA LYS A 133 -3.74 15.84 -3.15
C LYS A 133 -4.15 14.50 -3.74
N GLN A 134 -3.29 13.86 -4.52
CA GLN A 134 -3.54 12.53 -5.06
C GLN A 134 -3.77 11.53 -3.93
N PHE A 135 -2.87 11.51 -2.95
CA PHE A 135 -2.99 10.60 -1.81
C PHE A 135 -4.26 10.85 -1.01
N THR A 136 -4.51 12.11 -0.67
CA THR A 136 -5.68 12.51 0.13
C THR A 136 -6.98 12.09 -0.54
N GLU A 137 -7.10 12.35 -1.84
CA GLU A 137 -8.30 12.00 -2.61
C GLU A 137 -8.50 10.49 -2.66
N LEU A 138 -7.44 9.74 -2.91
CA LEU A 138 -7.51 8.27 -2.93
C LEU A 138 -7.96 7.72 -1.57
N ARG A 139 -7.42 8.26 -0.47
CA ARG A 139 -7.78 7.78 0.85
C ARG A 139 -9.26 8.10 1.17
N ILE A 140 -9.72 9.28 0.81
CA ILE A 140 -11.13 9.66 0.99
C ILE A 140 -12.03 8.74 0.17
N ARG A 141 -11.72 8.49 -1.09
CA ARG A 141 -12.48 7.58 -1.95
C ARG A 141 -12.55 6.18 -1.36
N LYS A 142 -11.42 5.67 -0.86
CA LYS A 142 -11.37 4.34 -0.26
C LYS A 142 -12.20 4.27 1.02
N ASP A 143 -12.19 5.32 1.83
CA ASP A 143 -12.97 5.37 3.06
C ASP A 143 -14.47 5.33 2.79
N ASN A 144 -14.90 5.80 1.62
CA ASN A 144 -16.31 5.84 1.19
C ASN A 144 -16.67 4.71 0.21
N PHE A 145 -15.76 3.83 -0.06
CA PHE A 145 -15.98 2.68 -0.97
C PHE A 145 -16.69 1.51 -0.23
#